data_c0bda77b9daf051e715a95b171c62ccb
#
_entry.id   c0bda77b9daf051e715a95b171c62ccb
#
_cell.length_a   1.000
_cell.length_b   1.000
_cell.length_c   1.000
_cell.angle_alpha   90.00
_cell.angle_beta   90.00
_cell.angle_gamma   90.00
#
_symmetry.space_group_name_H-M   'P 1'
#
loop_
_entity.id
_entity.type
_entity.pdbx_description
1 polymer ?
#
loop_
_entity_poly.entity_id
_entity_poly.type
_entity_poly.pdbx_seq_one_letter_code
_entity_poly.pdbx_strand_id
1 'polypeptide(L)'
;MKVGMNLFLWTDDPADEAHLPLYARLKDMGFDGIELPIFNPDPEKFAQLGAQLDDLGLERTAITICNPENDPISPDASIRKAASERLERVVDSCEAVGSSLLGGPLYAAIGQFSGAGATEAEW
;
A
#
# COMPACT_ATOMS: atom_id res chain seq x y z
N MET A 1 -10.53 0.58 -21.44
CA MET A 1 -10.21 1.20 -20.14
C MET A 1 -10.30 0.09 -19.11
N LYS A 2 -9.28 -0.07 -18.26
CA LYS A 2 -9.32 -1.06 -17.16
C LYS A 2 -9.96 -0.44 -15.92
N VAL A 3 -10.73 -1.23 -15.19
CA VAL A 3 -11.42 -0.80 -13.97
C VAL A 3 -10.95 -1.67 -12.80
N GLY A 4 -10.42 -1.06 -11.76
CA GLY A 4 -9.99 -1.72 -10.53
C GLY A 4 -10.86 -1.33 -9.33
N MET A 5 -10.85 -2.19 -8.31
CA MET A 5 -11.53 -1.95 -7.05
C MET A 5 -10.49 -1.70 -5.94
N ASN A 6 -10.65 -0.60 -5.21
CA ASN A 6 -9.81 -0.32 -4.04
C ASN A 6 -10.30 -1.17 -2.86
N LEU A 7 -9.42 -2.04 -2.35
CA LEU A 7 -9.77 -2.97 -1.25
C LEU A 7 -9.81 -2.30 0.13
N PHE A 8 -9.27 -1.10 0.27
CA PHE A 8 -9.35 -0.37 1.53
C PHE A 8 -10.80 -0.12 2.01
N LEU A 9 -11.78 -0.29 1.11
CA LEU A 9 -13.20 -0.27 1.46
C LEU A 9 -13.65 -1.48 2.30
N TRP A 10 -12.86 -2.57 2.33
CA TRP A 10 -13.20 -3.81 3.04
C TRP A 10 -12.18 -4.25 4.06
N THR A 11 -10.89 -3.98 3.82
CA THR A 11 -9.81 -4.50 4.65
C THR A 11 -8.58 -3.61 4.65
N ASP A 12 -7.83 -3.66 5.72
CA ASP A 12 -6.46 -3.14 5.86
C ASP A 12 -5.38 -4.25 5.78
N ASP A 13 -5.82 -5.52 5.75
CA ASP A 13 -4.96 -6.70 5.55
C ASP A 13 -5.47 -7.52 4.35
N PRO A 14 -5.11 -7.15 3.10
CA PRO A 14 -5.57 -7.84 1.91
C PRO A 14 -4.93 -9.22 1.72
N ALA A 15 -3.88 -9.54 2.48
CA ALA A 15 -3.21 -10.84 2.42
C ALA A 15 -3.86 -11.90 3.34
N ASP A 16 -4.92 -11.56 4.04
CA ASP A 16 -5.72 -12.55 4.77
C ASP A 16 -6.53 -13.41 3.78
N GLU A 17 -6.33 -14.72 3.86
CA GLU A 17 -7.00 -15.72 2.99
C GLU A 17 -8.54 -15.65 3.07
N ALA A 18 -9.10 -15.10 4.15
CA ALA A 18 -10.53 -14.88 4.30
C ALA A 18 -11.12 -13.96 3.19
N HIS A 19 -10.28 -13.17 2.53
CA HIS A 19 -10.69 -12.28 1.44
C HIS A 19 -10.68 -12.92 0.04
N LEU A 20 -10.13 -14.10 -0.14
CA LEU A 20 -10.09 -14.79 -1.45
C LEU A 20 -11.47 -14.90 -2.12
N PRO A 21 -12.57 -15.24 -1.42
CA PRO A 21 -13.90 -15.26 -2.03
C PRO A 21 -14.35 -13.89 -2.55
N LEU A 22 -13.92 -12.79 -1.91
CA LEU A 22 -14.19 -11.43 -2.38
C LEU A 22 -13.48 -11.17 -3.70
N TYR A 23 -12.21 -11.58 -3.85
CA TYR A 23 -11.43 -11.36 -5.07
C TYR A 23 -12.02 -12.11 -6.26
N ALA A 24 -12.40 -13.38 -6.08
CA ALA A 24 -13.11 -14.14 -7.10
C ALA A 24 -14.42 -13.45 -7.51
N ARG A 25 -15.18 -12.95 -6.55
CA ARG A 25 -16.43 -12.23 -6.81
C ARG A 25 -16.20 -10.91 -7.57
N LEU A 26 -15.15 -10.16 -7.24
CA LEU A 26 -14.80 -8.94 -7.98
C LEU A 26 -14.45 -9.25 -9.42
N LYS A 27 -13.72 -10.35 -9.67
CA LYS A 27 -13.45 -10.83 -11.03
C LYS A 27 -14.73 -11.18 -11.79
N ASP A 28 -15.65 -11.93 -11.16
CA ASP A 28 -16.94 -12.29 -11.75
C ASP A 28 -17.83 -11.07 -12.06
N MET A 29 -17.69 -9.99 -11.29
CA MET A 29 -18.36 -8.71 -11.53
C MET A 29 -17.75 -7.91 -12.68
N GLY A 30 -16.62 -8.36 -13.25
CA GLY A 30 -15.98 -7.74 -14.41
C GLY A 30 -14.90 -6.71 -14.07
N PHE A 31 -14.38 -6.68 -12.83
CA PHE A 31 -13.21 -5.87 -12.53
C PHE A 31 -11.95 -6.47 -13.16
N ASP A 32 -11.10 -5.60 -13.72
CA ASP A 32 -9.82 -5.98 -14.32
C ASP A 32 -8.72 -6.17 -13.27
N GLY A 33 -8.85 -5.47 -12.13
CA GLY A 33 -7.84 -5.48 -11.08
C GLY A 33 -8.34 -4.96 -9.75
N ILE A 34 -7.42 -4.96 -8.79
CA ILE A 34 -7.64 -4.47 -7.42
C ILE A 34 -6.49 -3.57 -6.97
N GLU A 35 -6.78 -2.63 -6.07
CA GLU A 35 -5.78 -1.83 -5.38
C GLU A 35 -5.64 -2.33 -3.95
N LEU A 36 -4.41 -2.73 -3.60
CA LEU A 36 -4.07 -3.41 -2.36
C LEU A 36 -3.55 -2.42 -1.30
N PRO A 37 -4.19 -2.29 -0.13
CA PRO A 37 -3.60 -1.55 0.99
C PRO A 37 -2.43 -2.35 1.59
N ILE A 38 -1.20 -1.82 1.50
CA ILE A 38 0.00 -2.41 2.12
C ILE A 38 0.36 -1.58 3.36
N PHE A 39 -0.40 -1.77 4.44
CA PHE A 39 -0.16 -1.07 5.70
C PHE A 39 0.78 -1.85 6.62
N ASN A 40 0.71 -3.18 6.56
CA ASN A 40 1.57 -4.11 7.28
C ASN A 40 2.39 -4.91 6.26
N PRO A 41 3.56 -4.40 5.81
CA PRO A 41 4.34 -5.05 4.76
C PRO A 41 4.93 -6.38 5.23
N ASP A 42 4.65 -7.44 4.48
CA ASP A 42 5.14 -8.80 4.66
C ASP A 42 5.33 -9.44 3.26
N PRO A 43 6.53 -9.35 2.67
CA PRO A 43 6.78 -9.84 1.30
C PRO A 43 6.40 -11.31 1.08
N GLU A 44 6.52 -12.18 2.10
CA GLU A 44 6.17 -13.59 1.96
C GLU A 44 4.66 -13.79 1.79
N LYS A 45 3.85 -13.11 2.60
CA LYS A 45 2.38 -13.13 2.46
C LYS A 45 1.93 -12.49 1.14
N PHE A 46 2.55 -11.38 0.76
CA PHE A 46 2.21 -10.72 -0.50
C PHE A 46 2.63 -11.52 -1.73
N ALA A 47 3.68 -12.33 -1.68
CA ALA A 47 4.02 -13.28 -2.74
C ALA A 47 2.94 -14.36 -2.91
N GLN A 48 2.40 -14.89 -1.80
CA GLN A 48 1.31 -15.87 -1.84
C GLN A 48 0.04 -15.25 -2.44
N LEU A 49 -0.32 -14.03 -2.00
CA LEU A 49 -1.44 -13.29 -2.57
C LEU A 49 -1.24 -13.04 -4.08
N GLY A 50 -0.01 -12.67 -4.49
CA GLY A 50 0.31 -12.44 -5.90
C GLY A 50 0.00 -13.64 -6.78
N ALA A 51 0.40 -14.85 -6.36
CA ALA A 51 0.09 -16.07 -7.07
C ALA A 51 -1.43 -16.32 -7.19
N GLN A 52 -2.19 -16.08 -6.11
CA GLN A 52 -3.64 -16.22 -6.10
C GLN A 52 -4.34 -15.23 -7.04
N LEU A 53 -3.83 -14.00 -7.12
CA LEU A 53 -4.36 -12.97 -8.03
C LEU A 53 -4.02 -13.28 -9.49
N ASP A 54 -2.86 -13.89 -9.76
CA ASP A 54 -2.49 -14.39 -11.09
C ASP A 54 -3.45 -15.49 -11.55
N ASP A 55 -3.78 -16.44 -10.68
CA ASP A 55 -4.73 -17.51 -10.96
C ASP A 55 -6.14 -16.95 -11.29
N LEU A 56 -6.55 -15.86 -10.64
CA LEU A 56 -7.80 -15.17 -10.91
C LEU A 56 -7.73 -14.25 -12.14
N GLY A 57 -6.52 -13.97 -12.65
CA GLY A 57 -6.31 -12.99 -13.73
C GLY A 57 -6.69 -11.58 -13.32
N LEU A 58 -6.43 -11.19 -12.06
CA LEU A 58 -6.61 -9.84 -11.54
C LEU A 58 -5.29 -9.06 -11.56
N GLU A 59 -5.29 -7.91 -12.22
CA GLU A 59 -4.20 -6.95 -12.10
C GLU A 59 -4.22 -6.27 -10.73
N ARG A 60 -3.08 -5.68 -10.32
CA ARG A 60 -2.97 -5.02 -9.01
C ARG A 60 -2.13 -3.77 -9.06
N THR A 61 -2.56 -2.81 -8.26
CA THR A 61 -1.81 -1.65 -7.81
C THR A 61 -1.73 -1.69 -6.29
N ALA A 62 -0.87 -0.91 -5.69
CA ALA A 62 -0.72 -0.85 -4.25
C ALA A 62 -0.91 0.58 -3.73
N ILE A 63 -1.40 0.69 -2.50
CA ILE A 63 -1.49 1.95 -1.77
C ILE A 63 -0.94 1.76 -0.36
N THR A 64 -0.22 2.76 0.14
CA THR A 64 0.14 2.85 1.56
C THR A 64 0.07 4.29 2.05
N ILE A 65 0.17 4.47 3.36
CA ILE A 65 0.17 5.77 4.03
C ILE A 65 1.33 5.84 5.02
N CYS A 66 1.77 7.05 5.34
CA CYS A 66 2.66 7.30 6.47
C CYS A 66 1.86 7.81 7.68
N ASN A 67 2.24 7.34 8.86
CA ASN A 67 1.67 7.72 10.15
C ASN A 67 2.70 8.53 10.97
N PRO A 68 2.31 9.15 12.09
CA PRO A 68 3.25 9.92 12.92
C PRO A 68 4.49 9.15 13.36
N GLU A 69 4.38 7.82 13.56
CA GLU A 69 5.47 6.94 13.98
C GLU A 69 6.45 6.59 12.85
N ASN A 70 6.06 6.87 11.62
CA ASN A 70 6.87 6.65 10.41
C ASN A 70 6.72 7.81 9.42
N ASP A 71 6.82 9.04 9.93
CA ASP A 71 6.75 10.27 9.16
C ASP A 71 8.11 10.57 8.50
N PRO A 72 8.22 10.57 7.15
CA PRO A 72 9.48 10.80 6.45
C PRO A 72 10.01 12.24 6.61
N ILE A 73 9.18 13.19 7.00
CA ILE A 73 9.58 14.59 7.25
C ILE A 73 9.59 14.97 8.73
N SER A 74 9.48 14.00 9.64
CA SER A 74 9.56 14.26 11.08
C SER A 74 10.85 15.01 11.45
N PRO A 75 10.82 15.98 12.38
CA PRO A 75 12.03 16.57 12.94
C PRO A 75 12.92 15.54 13.66
N ASP A 76 12.34 14.42 14.15
CA ASP A 76 13.08 13.34 14.78
C ASP A 76 13.69 12.39 13.74
N ALA A 77 15.03 12.29 13.76
CA ALA A 77 15.78 11.44 12.84
C ALA A 77 15.46 9.95 12.99
N SER A 78 15.07 9.49 14.18
CA SER A 78 14.70 8.09 14.41
C SER A 78 13.37 7.74 13.73
N ILE A 79 12.42 8.67 13.73
CA ILE A 79 11.13 8.52 13.03
C ILE A 79 11.34 8.53 11.51
N ARG A 80 12.18 9.43 10.98
CA ARG A 80 12.52 9.42 9.55
C ARG A 80 13.19 8.12 9.12
N LYS A 81 14.08 7.57 9.95
CA LYS A 81 14.71 6.27 9.70
C LYS A 81 13.67 5.15 9.68
N ALA A 82 12.78 5.10 10.66
CA ALA A 82 11.69 4.12 10.70
C ALA A 82 10.78 4.24 9.46
N ALA A 83 10.52 5.46 8.96
CA ALA A 83 9.79 5.69 7.73
C ALA A 83 10.49 5.06 6.51
N SER A 84 11.80 5.29 6.34
CA SER A 84 12.57 4.69 5.23
C SER A 84 12.55 3.17 5.29
N GLU A 85 12.87 2.59 6.44
CA GLU A 85 12.89 1.13 6.62
C GLU A 85 11.51 0.49 6.37
N ARG A 86 10.44 1.16 6.78
CA ARG A 86 9.08 0.70 6.49
C ARG A 86 8.73 0.80 5.01
N LEU A 87 9.06 1.93 4.35
CA LEU A 87 8.77 2.13 2.93
C LEU A 87 9.57 1.16 2.04
N GLU A 88 10.81 0.84 2.39
CA GLU A 88 11.58 -0.22 1.72
C GLU A 88 10.83 -1.55 1.76
N ARG A 89 10.34 -1.97 2.93
CA ARG A 89 9.54 -3.20 3.07
C ARG A 89 8.21 -3.15 2.31
N VAL A 90 7.60 -1.97 2.19
CA VAL A 90 6.40 -1.79 1.35
C VAL A 90 6.75 -2.02 -0.12
N VAL A 91 7.87 -1.48 -0.59
CA VAL A 91 8.35 -1.70 -1.97
C VAL A 91 8.65 -3.19 -2.22
N ASP A 92 9.33 -3.86 -1.28
CA ASP A 92 9.57 -5.31 -1.36
C ASP A 92 8.24 -6.10 -1.44
N SER A 93 7.23 -5.69 -0.69
CA SER A 93 5.89 -6.29 -0.74
C SER A 93 5.17 -6.00 -2.06
N CYS A 94 5.36 -4.80 -2.64
CA CYS A 94 4.85 -4.48 -3.98
C CYS A 94 5.48 -5.37 -5.05
N GLU A 95 6.81 -5.55 -5.01
CA GLU A 95 7.52 -6.45 -5.92
C GLU A 95 7.01 -7.89 -5.76
N ALA A 96 6.91 -8.36 -4.52
CA ALA A 96 6.47 -9.73 -4.20
C ALA A 96 5.04 -10.02 -4.70
N VAL A 97 4.11 -9.06 -4.58
CA VAL A 97 2.74 -9.22 -5.08
C VAL A 97 2.63 -8.99 -6.59
N GLY A 98 3.69 -8.52 -7.24
CA GLY A 98 3.71 -8.18 -8.67
C GLY A 98 3.01 -6.86 -9.01
N SER A 99 3.00 -5.89 -8.09
CA SER A 99 2.54 -4.53 -8.36
C SER A 99 3.68 -3.65 -8.85
N SER A 100 3.49 -2.97 -9.97
CA SER A 100 4.44 -1.99 -10.50
C SER A 100 4.10 -0.54 -10.13
N LEU A 101 3.03 -0.33 -9.36
CA LEU A 101 2.57 1.00 -8.97
C LEU A 101 2.24 1.02 -7.47
N LEU A 102 2.88 1.94 -6.76
CA LEU A 102 2.58 2.27 -5.38
C LEU A 102 2.11 3.72 -5.30
N GLY A 103 0.90 3.93 -4.79
CA GLY A 103 0.32 5.25 -4.55
C GLY A 103 0.15 5.57 -3.07
N GLY A 104 -0.33 6.78 -2.80
CA GLY A 104 -0.71 7.23 -1.47
C GLY A 104 0.06 8.45 -0.96
N PRO A 105 -0.30 8.97 0.21
CA PRO A 105 0.38 10.08 0.88
C PRO A 105 1.67 9.57 1.55
N LEU A 106 2.76 9.48 0.74
CA LEU A 106 4.06 8.93 1.16
C LEU A 106 5.06 10.01 1.58
N TYR A 107 4.70 11.28 1.40
CA TYR A 107 5.57 12.43 1.65
C TYR A 107 5.55 12.94 3.09
N ALA A 108 4.51 12.62 3.86
CA ALA A 108 4.32 13.04 5.25
C ALA A 108 3.31 12.14 5.97
N ALA A 109 3.30 12.19 7.29
CA ALA A 109 2.24 11.54 8.08
C ALA A 109 0.87 12.14 7.75
N ILE A 110 -0.12 11.28 7.51
CA ILE A 110 -1.47 11.70 7.15
C ILE A 110 -2.10 12.53 8.27
N GLY A 111 -2.72 13.66 7.90
CA GLY A 111 -3.40 14.53 8.85
C GLY A 111 -2.48 15.40 9.72
N GLN A 112 -1.16 15.36 9.51
CA GLN A 112 -0.19 16.22 10.18
C GLN A 112 0.04 17.51 9.36
N PHE A 113 -0.27 18.64 9.94
CA PHE A 113 -0.08 19.96 9.33
C PHE A 113 0.59 20.87 10.34
N SER A 114 1.70 21.51 9.95
CA SER A 114 2.42 22.47 10.79
C SER A 114 1.64 23.77 11.01
N GLY A 115 0.65 24.06 10.17
CA GLY A 115 -0.07 25.34 10.16
C GLY A 115 0.74 26.51 9.58
N ALA A 116 1.95 26.25 9.10
CA ALA A 116 2.86 27.21 8.47
C ALA A 116 3.28 26.72 7.09
N GLY A 117 3.80 27.61 6.25
CA GLY A 117 4.43 27.21 4.98
C GLY A 117 5.75 26.49 5.23
N ALA A 118 6.21 25.74 4.22
CA ALA A 118 7.50 25.05 4.27
C ALA A 118 8.65 26.06 4.51
N THR A 119 9.60 25.66 5.34
CA THR A 119 10.83 26.41 5.60
C THR A 119 11.87 26.12 4.51
N GLU A 120 12.93 26.96 4.40
CA GLU A 120 14.03 26.69 3.46
C GLU A 120 14.74 25.36 3.72
N ALA A 121 14.72 24.85 4.96
CA ALA A 121 15.32 23.57 5.32
C ALA A 121 14.47 22.35 4.92
N GLU A 122 13.20 22.57 4.57
CA GLU A 122 12.26 21.54 4.11
C GLU A 122 12.20 21.42 2.59
N TRP A 123 12.89 22.35 1.88
CA TRP A 123 13.08 22.33 0.44
C TRP A 123 14.45 21.76 0.07
#